data_d4be13cbf12d9c8093d9a7bf48cd77aa
#
_entry.id   d4be13cbf12d9c8093d9a7bf48cd77aa
#
_cell.length_a   1.000
_cell.length_b   1.000
_cell.length_c   1.000
_cell.angle_alpha   90.00
_cell.angle_beta   90.00
_cell.angle_gamma   90.00
#
_symmetry.space_group_name_H-M   'P 1'
#
loop_
_entity.id
_entity.type
_entity.pdbx_description
1 polymer ?
#
loop_
_entity_poly.entity_id
_entity_poly.type
_entity_poly.pdbx_seq_one_letter_code
_entity_poly.pdbx_strand_id
1 'polypeptide(L)'
;MTTLLRDQIAAAIKDGLARAVTDLGWPNVDGVPVEVERPGNPEHGDYASNIALKLAKQARKPPRDIAKAIKERVRVAAPIAAVEELSGFVNVRLDEKWLAAQVGEIVRAGSDFGRSKALAGKRMQVEFVSANPTGPLTVANARGGPLGDVLSSVLEFAGATVEREYYVEDTGTQFETFGRSIAIRYRQLHGEDIEIPADAYPAEYVKDIAAGIKARVGDKWMNLPLDEQAKQFAPEGVAWVLSDAKRVTEMLGIHYDTWFSQAEMMRSGYFEKTLAELRKLGKVYDKDGAVWFEASEAVDDKEGWVLVRSNGEPGYLGKDIAYHVESLRDRKFDKKIDIWGSNTHYHLIQMRAAMQALGLLDKFEVVLYQYVRFLHEGVLKRMQRRTNQFLLLKEVIEAVGKDATRYFFLQSSADRQLDFDLELAVQQSNENPVYYVQYAHARIASILRTAAERGINAAGADTSLLIEKGELDLVRLVLRFPELVDDIRQHYGVHQLTTYALELAGAFHGFYRDHRVVDEADVARSKARLRLVQAVQVALRRTLGLLGVSAPERM
;
A
#
# COMPACT_ATOMS: atom_id res chain seq x y z
N MET A 1 -11.69 0.30 -22.32
CA MET A 1 -10.43 0.56 -21.58
C MET A 1 -9.83 1.83 -22.16
N THR A 2 -9.69 2.85 -21.38
CA THR A 2 -8.93 4.02 -21.81
C THR A 2 -7.46 3.65 -21.62
N THR A 3 -6.70 3.50 -22.71
CA THR A 3 -5.26 3.29 -22.68
C THR A 3 -4.61 4.46 -21.94
N LEU A 4 -3.68 4.20 -21.03
CA LEU A 4 -2.96 5.28 -20.32
C LEU A 4 -2.33 6.24 -21.31
N LEU A 5 -2.25 7.51 -20.95
CA LEU A 5 -1.69 8.52 -21.85
C LEU A 5 -0.21 8.22 -22.17
N ARG A 6 0.58 7.80 -21.18
CA ARG A 6 1.96 7.38 -21.41
C ARG A 6 2.07 6.20 -22.39
N ASP A 7 1.12 5.25 -22.38
CA ASP A 7 1.13 4.11 -23.29
C ASP A 7 0.80 4.55 -24.73
N GLN A 8 -0.11 5.53 -24.88
CA GLN A 8 -0.40 6.14 -26.20
C GLN A 8 0.84 6.84 -26.76
N ILE A 9 1.55 7.59 -25.92
CA ILE A 9 2.80 8.26 -26.30
C ILE A 9 3.89 7.23 -26.64
N ALA A 10 4.05 6.19 -25.82
CA ALA A 10 4.99 5.10 -26.08
C ALA A 10 4.71 4.40 -27.42
N ALA A 11 3.44 4.13 -27.71
CA ALA A 11 3.03 3.55 -29.00
C ALA A 11 3.36 4.47 -30.19
N ALA A 12 3.13 5.78 -30.07
CA ALA A 12 3.48 6.74 -31.11
C ALA A 12 4.99 6.81 -31.36
N ILE A 13 5.81 6.80 -30.30
CA ILE A 13 7.28 6.77 -30.42
C ILE A 13 7.74 5.45 -31.05
N LYS A 14 7.16 4.33 -30.64
CA LYS A 14 7.44 3.00 -31.20
C LYS A 14 7.14 2.93 -32.71
N ASP A 15 6.02 3.49 -33.15
CA ASP A 15 5.65 3.58 -34.55
C ASP A 15 6.65 4.47 -35.35
N GLY A 16 7.04 5.62 -34.76
CA GLY A 16 8.09 6.48 -35.33
C GLY A 16 9.44 5.77 -35.47
N LEU A 17 9.83 4.99 -34.46
CA LEU A 17 11.04 4.16 -34.47
C LEU A 17 10.96 3.09 -35.56
N ALA A 18 9.86 2.38 -35.70
CA ALA A 18 9.68 1.34 -36.70
C ALA A 18 9.83 1.91 -38.14
N ARG A 19 9.28 3.10 -38.40
CA ARG A 19 9.47 3.82 -39.66
C ARG A 19 10.92 4.22 -39.86
N ALA A 20 11.60 4.73 -38.82
CA ALA A 20 13.01 5.09 -38.92
C ALA A 20 13.89 3.88 -39.27
N VAL A 21 13.64 2.72 -38.66
CA VAL A 21 14.32 1.46 -38.98
C VAL A 21 14.13 1.07 -40.44
N THR A 22 12.88 1.11 -40.91
CA THR A 22 12.54 0.72 -42.30
C THR A 22 13.14 1.68 -43.31
N ASP A 23 12.91 2.99 -43.16
CA ASP A 23 13.30 4.02 -44.15
C ASP A 23 14.81 4.21 -44.26
N LEU A 24 15.52 4.02 -43.12
CA LEU A 24 16.96 4.27 -43.04
C LEU A 24 17.79 2.97 -43.09
N GLY A 25 17.14 1.83 -43.24
CA GLY A 25 17.82 0.53 -43.36
C GLY A 25 18.63 0.18 -42.10
N TRP A 26 18.14 0.54 -40.91
CA TRP A 26 18.86 0.21 -39.69
C TRP A 26 18.78 -1.29 -39.39
N PRO A 27 19.79 -1.85 -38.70
CA PRO A 27 19.66 -3.22 -38.22
C PRO A 27 18.44 -3.36 -37.32
N ASN A 28 17.85 -4.56 -37.31
CA ASN A 28 16.71 -4.82 -36.45
C ASN A 28 17.04 -4.48 -35.00
N VAL A 29 16.23 -3.60 -34.42
CA VAL A 29 16.33 -3.11 -33.01
C VAL A 29 15.22 -3.67 -32.15
N ASP A 30 14.67 -4.84 -32.51
CA ASP A 30 13.62 -5.51 -31.77
C ASP A 30 14.05 -5.89 -30.34
N GLY A 31 13.07 -6.00 -29.47
CA GLY A 31 13.26 -6.44 -28.07
C GLY A 31 13.58 -5.33 -27.07
N VAL A 32 13.82 -4.08 -27.50
CA VAL A 32 14.01 -2.96 -26.58
C VAL A 32 12.67 -2.25 -26.33
N PRO A 33 12.13 -2.27 -25.11
CA PRO A 33 10.87 -1.61 -24.82
C PRO A 33 11.01 -0.09 -24.91
N VAL A 34 10.02 0.55 -25.52
CA VAL A 34 9.88 2.01 -25.51
C VAL A 34 9.22 2.42 -24.21
N GLU A 35 10.04 2.86 -23.27
CA GLU A 35 9.58 3.41 -22.01
C GLU A 35 9.42 4.92 -22.12
N VAL A 36 8.38 5.44 -21.47
CA VAL A 36 8.04 6.86 -21.45
C VAL A 36 7.80 7.28 -20.01
N GLU A 37 8.44 8.37 -19.63
CA GLU A 37 8.34 8.96 -18.29
C GLU A 37 8.02 10.46 -18.36
N ARG A 38 7.54 11.02 -17.26
CA ARG A 38 7.36 12.47 -17.12
C ARG A 38 8.68 13.09 -16.67
N PRO A 39 9.27 14.02 -17.45
CA PRO A 39 10.52 14.65 -17.07
C PRO A 39 10.34 15.52 -15.83
N GLY A 40 11.37 15.55 -14.97
CA GLY A 40 11.35 16.40 -13.77
C GLY A 40 11.42 17.90 -14.07
N ASN A 41 12.00 18.29 -15.24
CA ASN A 41 12.00 19.66 -15.72
C ASN A 41 10.91 19.84 -16.78
N PRO A 42 9.88 20.69 -16.55
CA PRO A 42 8.80 20.96 -17.51
C PRO A 42 9.27 21.53 -18.86
N GLU A 43 10.46 22.13 -18.94
CA GLU A 43 11.04 22.59 -20.20
C GLU A 43 11.32 21.44 -21.17
N HIS A 44 11.53 20.23 -20.64
CA HIS A 44 11.75 19.02 -21.43
C HIS A 44 10.45 18.40 -21.98
N GLY A 45 9.31 19.08 -21.87
CA GLY A 45 8.01 18.61 -22.34
C GLY A 45 7.18 17.89 -21.27
N ASP A 46 6.10 17.26 -21.71
CA ASP A 46 5.18 16.52 -20.84
C ASP A 46 5.62 15.07 -20.63
N TYR A 47 6.30 14.49 -21.64
CA TYR A 47 6.85 13.14 -21.62
C TYR A 47 8.21 13.07 -22.28
N ALA A 48 9.04 12.12 -21.86
CA ALA A 48 10.34 11.85 -22.44
C ALA A 48 10.58 10.33 -22.57
N SER A 49 11.30 9.92 -23.62
CA SER A 49 11.78 8.55 -23.77
C SER A 49 13.28 8.54 -24.02
N ASN A 50 13.96 7.65 -23.29
CA ASN A 50 15.40 7.39 -23.43
C ASN A 50 15.71 6.30 -24.46
N ILE A 51 14.74 5.91 -25.28
CA ILE A 51 14.86 4.79 -26.24
C ILE A 51 16.07 4.94 -27.17
N ALA A 52 16.37 6.15 -27.61
CA ALA A 52 17.51 6.38 -28.49
C ALA A 52 18.87 6.12 -27.82
N LEU A 53 18.98 6.41 -26.51
CA LEU A 53 20.15 6.07 -25.71
C LEU A 53 20.31 4.55 -25.58
N LYS A 54 19.20 3.83 -25.30
CA LYS A 54 19.19 2.36 -25.19
C LYS A 54 19.57 1.68 -26.51
N LEU A 55 19.19 2.25 -27.64
CA LEU A 55 19.42 1.68 -28.97
C LEU A 55 20.77 2.02 -29.59
N ALA A 56 21.50 3.01 -29.07
CA ALA A 56 22.71 3.56 -29.71
C ALA A 56 23.74 2.50 -30.12
N LYS A 57 24.02 1.54 -29.23
CA LYS A 57 24.96 0.43 -29.47
C LYS A 57 24.44 -0.53 -30.55
N GLN A 58 23.17 -0.90 -30.49
CA GLN A 58 22.53 -1.86 -31.38
C GLN A 58 22.37 -1.27 -32.79
N ALA A 59 21.91 -0.02 -32.90
CA ALA A 59 21.76 0.70 -34.14
C ALA A 59 23.10 1.22 -34.71
N ARG A 60 24.18 1.17 -33.93
CA ARG A 60 25.50 1.72 -34.27
C ARG A 60 25.44 3.18 -34.72
N LYS A 61 24.67 3.99 -34.02
CA LYS A 61 24.45 5.41 -34.31
C LYS A 61 24.46 6.25 -33.03
N PRO A 62 24.83 7.53 -33.12
CA PRO A 62 24.71 8.44 -32.00
C PRO A 62 23.26 8.55 -31.51
N PRO A 63 23.01 8.61 -30.19
CA PRO A 63 21.65 8.74 -29.63
C PRO A 63 20.88 9.93 -30.22
N ARG A 64 21.54 11.07 -30.45
CA ARG A 64 20.91 12.25 -31.06
C ARG A 64 20.38 11.98 -32.46
N ASP A 65 21.11 11.25 -33.26
CA ASP A 65 20.70 10.94 -34.65
C ASP A 65 19.50 9.98 -34.64
N ILE A 66 19.48 9.02 -33.68
CA ILE A 66 18.36 8.11 -33.50
C ILE A 66 17.12 8.89 -33.02
N ALA A 67 17.26 9.74 -32.00
CA ALA A 67 16.16 10.54 -31.49
C ALA A 67 15.60 11.50 -32.55
N LYS A 68 16.48 12.12 -33.37
CA LYS A 68 16.07 12.97 -34.47
C LYS A 68 15.30 12.19 -35.54
N ALA A 69 15.78 11.02 -35.94
CA ALA A 69 15.11 10.17 -36.93
C ALA A 69 13.72 9.70 -36.43
N ILE A 70 13.59 9.38 -35.15
CA ILE A 70 12.28 9.05 -34.51
C ILE A 70 11.37 10.27 -34.54
N LYS A 71 11.85 11.43 -34.05
CA LYS A 71 11.10 12.70 -34.04
C LYS A 71 10.48 13.01 -35.39
N GLU A 72 11.29 12.92 -36.50
CA GLU A 72 10.84 13.23 -37.84
C GLU A 72 9.74 12.28 -38.34
N ARG A 73 9.54 11.13 -37.70
CA ARG A 73 8.61 10.06 -38.11
C ARG A 73 7.46 9.80 -37.16
N VAL A 74 7.49 10.38 -35.98
CA VAL A 74 6.31 10.33 -35.08
C VAL A 74 5.19 11.14 -35.72
N ARG A 75 4.00 10.55 -35.80
CA ARG A 75 2.82 11.27 -36.28
C ARG A 75 2.37 12.27 -35.20
N VAL A 76 2.47 13.55 -35.52
CA VAL A 76 1.97 14.64 -34.65
C VAL A 76 0.46 14.78 -34.88
N ALA A 77 -0.32 14.30 -33.93
CA ALA A 77 -1.77 14.41 -33.85
C ALA A 77 -2.18 14.28 -32.37
N ALA A 78 -3.33 14.85 -31.98
CA ALA A 78 -3.79 14.77 -30.60
C ALA A 78 -3.68 13.34 -30.03
N PRO A 79 -3.12 13.17 -28.85
CA PRO A 79 -2.75 14.18 -27.84
C PRO A 79 -1.41 14.89 -28.05
N ILE A 80 -0.63 14.60 -29.09
CA ILE A 80 0.73 15.11 -29.32
C ILE A 80 0.67 16.42 -30.11
N ALA A 81 1.21 17.51 -29.57
CA ALA A 81 1.39 18.77 -30.27
C ALA A 81 2.76 18.87 -30.96
N ALA A 82 3.81 18.39 -30.28
CA ALA A 82 5.17 18.45 -30.78
C ALA A 82 6.01 17.28 -30.24
N VAL A 83 7.04 16.91 -31.04
CA VAL A 83 8.09 15.98 -30.62
C VAL A 83 9.41 16.70 -30.80
N GLU A 84 10.26 16.65 -29.79
CA GLU A 84 11.57 17.33 -29.78
C GLU A 84 12.69 16.34 -29.47
N GLU A 85 13.87 16.60 -30.00
CA GLU A 85 15.10 15.91 -29.61
C GLU A 85 15.86 16.80 -28.64
N LEU A 86 16.19 16.29 -27.45
CA LEU A 86 17.04 16.98 -26.50
C LEU A 86 18.02 15.99 -25.87
N SER A 87 19.31 16.17 -26.15
CA SER A 87 20.40 15.35 -25.60
C SER A 87 20.23 13.83 -25.79
N GLY A 88 19.63 13.42 -26.89
CA GLY A 88 19.38 12.01 -27.21
C GLY A 88 18.09 11.45 -26.60
N PHE A 89 17.24 12.28 -26.01
CA PHE A 89 15.90 11.93 -25.61
C PHE A 89 14.88 12.31 -26.69
N VAL A 90 13.79 11.56 -26.75
CA VAL A 90 12.62 11.91 -27.55
C VAL A 90 11.60 12.51 -26.60
N ASN A 91 11.43 13.83 -26.64
CA ASN A 91 10.54 14.59 -25.78
C ASN A 91 9.23 14.91 -26.49
N VAL A 92 8.12 14.83 -25.77
CA VAL A 92 6.78 15.04 -26.31
C VAL A 92 6.07 16.13 -25.54
N ARG A 93 5.45 17.08 -26.28
CA ARG A 93 4.54 18.08 -25.73
C ARG A 93 3.12 17.74 -26.12
N LEU A 94 2.21 17.88 -25.14
CA LEU A 94 0.79 17.64 -25.33
C LEU A 94 0.10 18.83 -25.98
N ASP A 95 -0.93 18.55 -26.74
CA ASP A 95 -1.79 19.56 -27.36
C ASP A 95 -2.67 20.25 -26.31
N GLU A 96 -2.58 21.56 -26.22
CA GLU A 96 -3.29 22.36 -25.20
C GLU A 96 -4.81 22.30 -25.36
N LYS A 97 -5.32 22.24 -26.59
CA LYS A 97 -6.76 22.11 -26.85
C LYS A 97 -7.25 20.73 -26.42
N TRP A 98 -6.43 19.70 -26.68
CA TRP A 98 -6.72 18.35 -26.21
C TRP A 98 -6.70 18.30 -24.67
N LEU A 99 -5.71 18.92 -24.00
CA LEU A 99 -5.65 19.02 -22.54
C LEU A 99 -6.91 19.67 -21.98
N ALA A 100 -7.31 20.83 -22.51
CA ALA A 100 -8.51 21.53 -22.07
C ALA A 100 -9.79 20.67 -22.24
N ALA A 101 -9.88 19.90 -23.31
CA ALA A 101 -11.02 18.99 -23.55
C ALA A 101 -11.08 17.84 -22.53
N GLN A 102 -9.94 17.39 -21.98
CA GLN A 102 -9.90 16.31 -20.96
C GLN A 102 -10.64 16.67 -19.69
N VAL A 103 -10.75 17.96 -19.35
CA VAL A 103 -11.49 18.44 -18.17
C VAL A 103 -12.93 17.92 -18.16
N GLY A 104 -13.60 17.95 -19.30
CA GLY A 104 -14.94 17.40 -19.46
C GLY A 104 -15.01 15.89 -19.26
N GLU A 105 -14.03 15.16 -19.77
CA GLU A 105 -13.94 13.70 -19.63
C GLU A 105 -13.69 13.26 -18.19
N ILE A 106 -12.77 13.96 -17.49
CA ILE A 106 -12.48 13.70 -16.07
C ILE A 106 -13.74 13.85 -15.22
N VAL A 107 -14.47 14.95 -15.38
CA VAL A 107 -15.70 15.20 -14.61
C VAL A 107 -16.79 14.18 -14.96
N ARG A 108 -16.90 13.77 -16.24
CA ARG A 108 -17.85 12.74 -16.66
C ARG A 108 -17.52 11.37 -16.07
N ALA A 109 -16.23 11.02 -16.00
CA ALA A 109 -15.77 9.79 -15.38
C ALA A 109 -16.05 9.75 -13.87
N GLY A 110 -15.98 10.90 -13.19
CA GLY A 110 -16.35 11.03 -11.78
C GLY A 110 -15.69 9.99 -10.88
N SER A 111 -16.50 9.09 -10.29
CA SER A 111 -15.99 8.02 -9.41
C SER A 111 -15.10 6.99 -10.12
N ASP A 112 -15.19 6.88 -11.42
CA ASP A 112 -14.43 5.91 -12.20
C ASP A 112 -13.16 6.52 -12.81
N PHE A 113 -12.91 7.82 -12.60
CA PHE A 113 -11.68 8.44 -13.08
C PHE A 113 -10.44 7.76 -12.51
N GLY A 114 -9.56 7.28 -13.37
CA GLY A 114 -8.35 6.52 -13.04
C GLY A 114 -8.56 5.02 -12.82
N ARG A 115 -9.80 4.51 -12.78
CA ARG A 115 -10.09 3.08 -12.69
C ARG A 115 -9.64 2.36 -13.94
N SER A 116 -9.02 1.18 -13.76
CA SER A 116 -8.60 0.36 -14.88
C SER A 116 -9.13 -1.07 -14.77
N LYS A 117 -8.90 -1.86 -15.81
CA LYS A 117 -9.18 -3.31 -15.85
C LYS A 117 -7.89 -4.13 -16.03
N ALA A 118 -6.74 -3.54 -15.67
CA ALA A 118 -5.44 -4.18 -15.86
C ALA A 118 -5.32 -5.52 -15.11
N LEU A 119 -6.04 -5.65 -13.98
CA LEU A 119 -6.09 -6.86 -13.17
C LEU A 119 -7.46 -7.57 -13.23
N ALA A 120 -8.28 -7.31 -14.26
CA ALA A 120 -9.59 -7.94 -14.37
C ALA A 120 -9.47 -9.47 -14.41
N GLY A 121 -10.26 -10.14 -13.58
CA GLY A 121 -10.25 -11.60 -13.43
C GLY A 121 -9.13 -12.15 -12.55
N LYS A 122 -8.25 -11.30 -11.99
CA LYS A 122 -7.23 -11.71 -11.04
C LYS A 122 -7.77 -11.72 -9.62
N ARG A 123 -7.49 -12.81 -8.88
CA ARG A 123 -7.73 -12.93 -7.44
C ARG A 123 -6.42 -12.74 -6.71
N MET A 124 -6.37 -11.76 -5.83
CA MET A 124 -5.17 -11.42 -5.08
C MET A 124 -5.44 -11.48 -3.58
N GLN A 125 -4.46 -11.86 -2.80
CA GLN A 125 -4.51 -11.82 -1.35
C GLN A 125 -3.48 -10.81 -0.86
N VAL A 126 -3.88 -9.95 0.08
CA VAL A 126 -2.96 -9.05 0.79
C VAL A 126 -3.06 -9.36 2.27
N GLU A 127 -1.96 -9.87 2.84
CA GLU A 127 -1.83 -10.14 4.26
C GLU A 127 -1.07 -9.00 4.94
N PHE A 128 -1.60 -8.49 6.04
CA PHE A 128 -0.95 -7.38 6.74
C PHE A 128 -1.36 -7.27 8.20
N VAL A 129 -0.51 -6.62 9.00
CA VAL A 129 -0.53 -6.53 10.46
C VAL A 129 -0.16 -7.84 11.12
N SER A 130 -1.02 -8.85 11.10
CA SER A 130 -0.81 -10.23 11.58
C SER A 130 0.00 -10.31 12.88
N ALA A 131 -0.33 -9.42 13.83
CA ALA A 131 0.36 -9.37 15.12
C ALA A 131 -0.03 -10.58 15.97
N ASN A 132 0.94 -11.11 16.73
CA ASN A 132 0.70 -12.24 17.61
C ASN A 132 -0.47 -11.96 18.57
N PRO A 133 -1.43 -12.90 18.72
CA PRO A 133 -2.66 -12.67 19.49
C PRO A 133 -2.42 -12.82 21.00
N THR A 134 -1.33 -12.26 21.50
CA THR A 134 -0.91 -12.28 22.89
C THR A 134 -0.93 -10.90 23.55
N GLY A 135 -1.44 -9.88 22.86
CA GLY A 135 -1.61 -8.53 23.39
C GLY A 135 -2.21 -7.54 22.41
N PRO A 136 -2.62 -6.35 22.89
CA PRO A 136 -3.18 -5.29 22.07
C PRO A 136 -2.24 -4.83 20.97
N LEU A 137 -2.79 -4.28 19.88
CA LEU A 137 -2.01 -3.72 18.77
C LEU A 137 -1.22 -2.51 19.25
N THR A 138 0.09 -2.56 18.99
CA THR A 138 1.01 -1.47 19.27
C THR A 138 1.32 -0.69 18.00
N VAL A 139 1.87 0.50 18.15
CA VAL A 139 2.31 1.32 17.01
C VAL A 139 3.42 0.66 16.17
N ALA A 140 4.14 -0.32 16.72
CA ALA A 140 5.14 -1.08 15.97
C ALA A 140 4.52 -1.88 14.80
N ASN A 141 3.30 -2.36 14.99
CA ASN A 141 2.54 -3.09 13.96
C ASN A 141 1.67 -2.16 13.09
N ALA A 142 1.48 -0.92 13.54
CA ALA A 142 0.44 -0.02 13.04
C ALA A 142 0.60 0.36 11.56
N ARG A 143 1.84 0.61 11.13
CA ARG A 143 2.13 1.09 9.76
C ARG A 143 1.73 0.07 8.69
N GLY A 144 1.86 -1.22 8.99
CA GLY A 144 1.46 -2.31 8.08
C GLY A 144 -0.03 -2.25 7.71
N GLY A 145 -0.89 -1.77 8.63
CA GLY A 145 -2.32 -1.66 8.40
C GLY A 145 -2.70 -0.75 7.22
N PRO A 146 -2.42 0.56 7.29
CA PRO A 146 -2.67 1.46 6.17
C PRO A 146 -1.93 1.10 4.88
N LEU A 147 -0.69 0.56 4.96
CA LEU A 147 0.04 0.11 3.77
C LEU A 147 -0.70 -1.01 3.04
N GLY A 148 -1.12 -2.05 3.75
CA GLY A 148 -1.83 -3.20 3.17
C GLY A 148 -3.23 -2.83 2.67
N ASP A 149 -3.98 -2.05 3.43
CA ASP A 149 -5.34 -1.64 3.06
C ASP A 149 -5.36 -0.73 1.83
N VAL A 150 -4.45 0.25 1.75
CA VAL A 150 -4.34 1.13 0.57
C VAL A 150 -3.86 0.37 -0.65
N LEU A 151 -2.89 -0.54 -0.49
CA LEU A 151 -2.46 -1.41 -1.59
C LEU A 151 -3.64 -2.25 -2.10
N SER A 152 -4.40 -2.88 -1.21
CA SER A 152 -5.62 -3.63 -1.56
C SER A 152 -6.60 -2.76 -2.35
N SER A 153 -6.87 -1.54 -1.89
CA SER A 153 -7.77 -0.59 -2.55
C SER A 153 -7.28 -0.18 -3.95
N VAL A 154 -5.98 -0.01 -4.14
CA VAL A 154 -5.39 0.28 -5.47
C VAL A 154 -5.51 -0.92 -6.40
N LEU A 155 -5.26 -2.13 -5.92
CA LEU A 155 -5.41 -3.37 -6.71
C LEU A 155 -6.87 -3.60 -7.12
N GLU A 156 -7.83 -3.35 -6.23
CA GLU A 156 -9.27 -3.38 -6.55
C GLU A 156 -9.64 -2.29 -7.57
N PHE A 157 -9.07 -1.09 -7.42
CA PHE A 157 -9.30 0.00 -8.36
C PHE A 157 -8.71 -0.30 -9.74
N ALA A 158 -7.67 -1.15 -9.81
CA ALA A 158 -7.10 -1.70 -11.03
C ALA A 158 -7.86 -2.93 -11.59
N GLY A 159 -8.92 -3.38 -10.92
CA GLY A 159 -9.84 -4.43 -11.39
C GLY A 159 -9.64 -5.83 -10.80
N ALA A 160 -8.74 -6.00 -9.83
CA ALA A 160 -8.60 -7.27 -9.11
C ALA A 160 -9.76 -7.53 -8.15
N THR A 161 -10.00 -8.79 -7.84
CA THR A 161 -10.71 -9.21 -6.62
C THR A 161 -9.66 -9.43 -5.54
N VAL A 162 -9.69 -8.62 -4.49
CA VAL A 162 -8.68 -8.66 -3.42
C VAL A 162 -9.31 -9.22 -2.16
N GLU A 163 -8.60 -10.11 -1.48
CA GLU A 163 -8.91 -10.59 -0.14
C GLU A 163 -7.89 -10.01 0.84
N ARG A 164 -8.38 -9.27 1.85
CA ARG A 164 -7.60 -8.74 2.98
C ARG A 164 -7.56 -9.79 4.06
N GLU A 165 -6.39 -10.25 4.43
CA GLU A 165 -6.23 -11.31 5.42
C GLU A 165 -5.39 -10.89 6.60
N TYR A 166 -5.83 -11.32 7.78
CA TYR A 166 -5.07 -11.29 9.02
C TYR A 166 -4.71 -12.72 9.41
N TYR A 167 -3.42 -13.06 9.43
CA TYR A 167 -2.93 -14.35 9.89
C TYR A 167 -2.86 -14.39 11.42
N VAL A 168 -3.48 -15.38 12.03
CA VAL A 168 -3.57 -15.55 13.49
C VAL A 168 -2.66 -16.69 13.92
N GLU A 169 -1.54 -16.38 14.58
CA GLU A 169 -0.63 -17.37 15.17
C GLU A 169 -1.19 -17.83 16.54
N ASP A 170 -2.22 -18.69 16.53
CA ASP A 170 -2.94 -19.20 17.67
C ASP A 170 -2.44 -20.55 18.19
N THR A 171 -1.15 -20.87 17.95
CA THR A 171 -0.46 -22.08 18.43
C THR A 171 0.99 -21.79 18.81
N GLY A 172 1.60 -22.71 19.60
CA GLY A 172 3.00 -22.68 19.94
C GLY A 172 3.30 -21.98 21.26
N THR A 173 4.60 -21.82 21.55
CA THR A 173 5.08 -21.42 22.88
C THR A 173 4.52 -20.09 23.38
N GLN A 174 4.34 -19.10 22.50
CA GLN A 174 3.78 -17.80 22.90
C GLN A 174 2.31 -17.92 23.34
N PHE A 175 1.52 -18.72 22.63
CA PHE A 175 0.14 -19.02 22.97
C PHE A 175 0.04 -19.72 24.34
N GLU A 176 0.90 -20.72 24.59
CA GLU A 176 0.93 -21.45 25.86
C GLU A 176 1.36 -20.55 27.03
N THR A 177 2.42 -19.76 26.83
CA THR A 177 2.90 -18.79 27.84
C THR A 177 1.82 -17.74 28.15
N PHE A 178 1.05 -17.31 27.15
CA PHE A 178 -0.04 -16.38 27.33
C PHE A 178 -1.17 -16.99 28.19
N GLY A 179 -1.59 -18.22 27.86
CA GLY A 179 -2.57 -18.95 28.67
C GLY A 179 -2.13 -19.14 30.12
N ARG A 180 -0.84 -19.46 30.34
CA ARG A 180 -0.26 -19.58 31.67
C ARG A 180 -0.28 -18.27 32.43
N SER A 181 0.02 -17.17 31.75
CA SER A 181 -0.03 -15.82 32.35
C SER A 181 -1.45 -15.47 32.82
N ILE A 182 -2.48 -15.80 32.02
CA ILE A 182 -3.87 -15.61 32.37
C ILE A 182 -4.25 -16.49 33.60
N ALA A 183 -3.79 -17.76 33.63
CA ALA A 183 -4.06 -18.67 34.73
C ALA A 183 -3.43 -18.19 36.06
N ILE A 184 -2.21 -17.66 36.01
CA ILE A 184 -1.56 -17.05 37.17
C ILE A 184 -2.39 -15.86 37.68
N ARG A 185 -2.80 -14.94 36.79
CA ARG A 185 -3.64 -13.79 37.16
C ARG A 185 -5.01 -14.21 37.75
N TYR A 186 -5.61 -15.26 37.17
CA TYR A 186 -6.86 -15.81 37.70
C TYR A 186 -6.70 -16.32 39.16
N ARG A 187 -5.62 -17.06 39.49
CA ARG A 187 -5.28 -17.52 40.82
C ARG A 187 -5.00 -16.37 41.79
N GLN A 188 -4.23 -15.37 41.35
CA GLN A 188 -4.00 -14.14 42.12
C GLN A 188 -5.31 -13.42 42.48
N LEU A 189 -6.27 -13.37 41.56
CA LEU A 189 -7.61 -12.82 41.85
C LEU A 189 -8.42 -13.64 42.86
N HIS A 190 -8.07 -14.92 43.08
CA HIS A 190 -8.64 -15.79 44.11
C HIS A 190 -7.82 -15.80 45.42
N GLY A 191 -6.80 -14.93 45.53
CA GLY A 191 -6.03 -14.73 46.75
C GLY A 191 -4.79 -15.60 46.89
N GLU A 192 -4.38 -16.33 45.82
CA GLU A 192 -3.10 -17.05 45.82
C GLU A 192 -1.94 -16.08 45.60
N ASP A 193 -0.88 -16.21 46.38
CA ASP A 193 0.35 -15.44 46.23
C ASP A 193 1.31 -16.18 45.29
N ILE A 194 1.17 -15.93 43.98
CA ILE A 194 1.99 -16.51 42.91
C ILE A 194 2.71 -15.38 42.20
N GLU A 195 4.04 -15.48 42.13
CA GLU A 195 4.84 -14.56 41.33
C GLU A 195 4.64 -14.80 39.81
N ILE A 196 4.68 -13.71 39.04
CA ILE A 196 4.63 -13.78 37.58
C ILE A 196 6.04 -14.10 37.08
N PRO A 197 6.27 -15.22 36.37
CA PRO A 197 7.57 -15.54 35.79
C PRO A 197 8.07 -14.44 34.85
N ALA A 198 9.40 -14.32 34.74
CA ALA A 198 10.03 -13.27 33.91
C ALA A 198 9.72 -13.40 32.40
N ASP A 199 9.38 -14.60 31.94
CA ASP A 199 8.99 -14.93 30.57
C ASP A 199 7.47 -14.80 30.32
N ALA A 200 6.68 -14.57 31.37
CA ALA A 200 5.24 -14.41 31.29
C ALA A 200 4.83 -12.98 30.84
N TYR A 201 3.55 -12.80 30.55
CA TYR A 201 2.95 -11.50 30.16
C TYR A 201 2.45 -10.76 31.40
N PRO A 202 3.19 -9.75 31.91
CA PRO A 202 2.84 -9.08 33.17
C PRO A 202 1.80 -7.96 33.04
N ALA A 203 1.42 -7.58 31.81
CA ALA A 203 0.63 -6.40 31.52
C ALA A 203 -0.80 -6.45 32.09
N GLU A 204 -1.43 -5.27 32.30
CA GLU A 204 -2.73 -5.12 32.97
C GLU A 204 -3.87 -5.79 32.19
N TYR A 205 -3.84 -5.77 30.84
CA TYR A 205 -4.87 -6.45 30.03
C TYR A 205 -4.99 -7.96 30.33
N VAL A 206 -3.88 -8.62 30.75
CA VAL A 206 -3.91 -10.04 31.15
C VAL A 206 -4.74 -10.23 32.43
N LYS A 207 -4.68 -9.27 33.34
CA LYS A 207 -5.50 -9.24 34.53
C LYS A 207 -6.98 -8.98 34.23
N ASP A 208 -7.24 -8.08 33.26
CA ASP A 208 -8.61 -7.81 32.81
C ASP A 208 -9.23 -9.06 32.16
N ILE A 209 -8.48 -9.80 31.37
CA ILE A 209 -8.92 -11.09 30.80
C ILE A 209 -9.24 -12.08 31.93
N ALA A 210 -8.32 -12.24 32.89
CA ALA A 210 -8.51 -13.14 34.02
C ALA A 210 -9.71 -12.74 34.88
N ALA A 211 -9.95 -11.44 35.10
CA ALA A 211 -11.11 -10.91 35.81
C ALA A 211 -12.42 -11.22 35.06
N GLY A 212 -12.43 -11.07 33.72
CA GLY A 212 -13.57 -11.47 32.90
C GLY A 212 -13.88 -12.97 32.99
N ILE A 213 -12.85 -13.81 32.97
CA ILE A 213 -12.97 -15.27 33.14
C ILE A 213 -13.54 -15.55 34.54
N LYS A 214 -12.99 -14.96 35.61
CA LYS A 214 -13.46 -15.11 36.97
C LYS A 214 -14.94 -14.69 37.12
N ALA A 215 -15.32 -13.56 36.55
CA ALA A 215 -16.71 -13.10 36.63
C ALA A 215 -17.71 -14.09 35.99
N ARG A 216 -17.29 -14.82 34.96
CA ARG A 216 -18.12 -15.78 34.23
C ARG A 216 -18.15 -17.17 34.85
N VAL A 217 -17.02 -17.67 35.37
CA VAL A 217 -16.88 -19.06 35.82
C VAL A 217 -16.70 -19.21 37.34
N GLY A 218 -16.51 -18.11 38.07
CA GLY A 218 -16.27 -18.10 39.51
C GLY A 218 -14.98 -18.84 39.86
N ASP A 219 -15.04 -19.78 40.78
CA ASP A 219 -13.94 -20.63 41.26
C ASP A 219 -13.87 -22.00 40.58
N LYS A 220 -14.73 -22.24 39.59
CA LYS A 220 -14.89 -23.54 38.90
C LYS A 220 -13.57 -24.21 38.51
N TRP A 221 -12.59 -23.43 38.08
CA TRP A 221 -11.33 -23.94 37.54
C TRP A 221 -10.19 -23.98 38.59
N MET A 222 -10.42 -23.51 39.83
CA MET A 222 -9.38 -23.45 40.88
C MET A 222 -8.78 -24.80 41.24
N ASN A 223 -9.56 -25.89 41.11
CA ASN A 223 -9.10 -27.25 41.40
C ASN A 223 -8.25 -27.88 40.31
N LEU A 224 -8.13 -27.26 39.14
CA LEU A 224 -7.27 -27.75 38.07
C LEU A 224 -5.80 -27.35 38.29
N PRO A 225 -4.83 -28.20 37.88
CA PRO A 225 -3.43 -27.79 37.77
C PRO A 225 -3.27 -26.53 36.91
N LEU A 226 -2.25 -25.71 37.18
CA LEU A 226 -2.01 -24.44 36.51
C LEU A 226 -1.92 -24.62 34.96
N ASP A 227 -1.24 -25.66 34.50
CA ASP A 227 -1.07 -25.92 33.08
C ASP A 227 -2.38 -26.34 32.38
N GLU A 228 -3.28 -27.01 33.11
CA GLU A 228 -4.61 -27.34 32.59
C GLU A 228 -5.50 -26.09 32.53
N GLN A 229 -5.41 -25.21 33.53
CA GLN A 229 -6.06 -23.91 33.49
C GLN A 229 -5.54 -23.09 32.29
N ALA A 230 -4.23 -23.08 32.07
CA ALA A 230 -3.59 -22.38 30.95
C ALA A 230 -4.17 -22.82 29.60
N LYS A 231 -4.32 -24.13 29.38
CA LYS A 231 -4.93 -24.69 28.17
C LYS A 231 -6.38 -24.25 27.96
N GLN A 232 -7.14 -24.10 29.04
CA GLN A 232 -8.51 -23.62 28.96
C GLN A 232 -8.61 -22.11 28.68
N PHE A 233 -7.67 -21.32 29.23
CA PHE A 233 -7.74 -19.86 29.18
C PHE A 233 -7.05 -19.26 27.96
N ALA A 234 -6.08 -19.95 27.35
CA ALA A 234 -5.37 -19.46 26.17
C ALA A 234 -6.33 -19.14 25.00
N PRO A 235 -7.27 -20.00 24.59
CA PRO A 235 -8.23 -19.67 23.54
C PRO A 235 -9.10 -18.45 23.87
N GLU A 236 -9.49 -18.30 25.13
CA GLU A 236 -10.29 -17.15 25.57
C GLU A 236 -9.49 -15.84 25.53
N GLY A 237 -8.22 -15.91 25.96
CA GLY A 237 -7.30 -14.79 25.87
C GLY A 237 -7.09 -14.35 24.42
N VAL A 238 -6.87 -15.31 23.51
CA VAL A 238 -6.75 -15.04 22.07
C VAL A 238 -8.04 -14.41 21.53
N ALA A 239 -9.20 -14.95 21.87
CA ALA A 239 -10.47 -14.39 21.42
C ALA A 239 -10.67 -12.93 21.89
N TRP A 240 -10.26 -12.62 23.13
CA TRP A 240 -10.28 -11.25 23.66
C TRP A 240 -9.35 -10.32 22.87
N VAL A 241 -8.08 -10.74 22.64
CA VAL A 241 -7.09 -9.95 21.87
C VAL A 241 -7.55 -9.74 20.45
N LEU A 242 -8.08 -10.76 19.78
CA LEU A 242 -8.60 -10.64 18.41
C LEU A 242 -9.82 -9.72 18.34
N SER A 243 -10.69 -9.74 19.35
CA SER A 243 -11.81 -8.80 19.42
C SER A 243 -11.33 -7.35 19.54
N ASP A 244 -10.30 -7.11 20.36
CA ASP A 244 -9.67 -5.78 20.45
C ASP A 244 -8.97 -5.38 19.16
N ALA A 245 -8.20 -6.30 18.52
CA ALA A 245 -7.54 -6.06 17.25
C ALA A 245 -8.54 -5.69 16.13
N LYS A 246 -9.66 -6.42 16.02
CA LYS A 246 -10.76 -6.10 15.09
C LYS A 246 -11.28 -4.69 15.32
N ARG A 247 -11.60 -4.36 16.58
CA ARG A 247 -12.11 -3.03 16.93
C ARG A 247 -11.11 -1.92 16.58
N VAL A 248 -9.83 -2.11 16.89
CA VAL A 248 -8.79 -1.09 16.63
C VAL A 248 -8.50 -0.93 15.13
N THR A 249 -8.51 -2.01 14.35
CA THR A 249 -8.37 -1.91 12.88
C THR A 249 -9.60 -1.25 12.24
N GLU A 250 -10.81 -1.51 12.75
CA GLU A 250 -12.03 -0.81 12.32
C GLU A 250 -12.00 0.70 12.63
N MET A 251 -11.39 1.11 13.77
CA MET A 251 -11.17 2.54 14.04
C MET A 251 -10.31 3.22 12.96
N LEU A 252 -9.41 2.48 12.30
CA LEU A 252 -8.68 2.95 11.12
C LEU A 252 -9.47 2.82 9.81
N GLY A 253 -10.67 2.25 9.83
CA GLY A 253 -11.45 1.92 8.65
C GLY A 253 -10.88 0.77 7.85
N ILE A 254 -10.15 -0.13 8.50
CA ILE A 254 -9.58 -1.35 7.90
C ILE A 254 -10.49 -2.52 8.24
N HIS A 255 -10.96 -3.22 7.20
CA HIS A 255 -11.80 -4.42 7.32
C HIS A 255 -11.09 -5.60 6.70
N TYR A 256 -10.99 -6.70 7.43
CA TYR A 256 -10.44 -7.96 6.94
C TYR A 256 -11.56 -8.88 6.47
N ASP A 257 -11.35 -9.50 5.31
CA ASP A 257 -12.26 -10.52 4.78
C ASP A 257 -12.07 -11.84 5.52
N THR A 258 -10.82 -12.16 5.88
CA THR A 258 -10.44 -13.42 6.51
C THR A 258 -9.54 -13.19 7.72
N TRP A 259 -9.85 -13.86 8.83
CA TRP A 259 -8.99 -14.04 10.00
C TRP A 259 -8.55 -15.49 10.01
N PHE A 260 -7.40 -15.77 9.41
CA PHE A 260 -6.91 -17.11 9.14
C PHE A 260 -6.25 -17.73 10.36
N SER A 261 -6.76 -18.87 10.86
CA SER A 261 -6.22 -19.57 12.04
C SER A 261 -5.11 -20.56 11.64
N GLN A 262 -3.92 -20.37 12.19
CA GLN A 262 -2.83 -21.34 12.08
C GLN A 262 -3.23 -22.70 12.67
N ALA A 263 -3.93 -22.70 13.82
CA ALA A 263 -4.38 -23.92 14.47
C ALA A 263 -5.33 -24.75 13.58
N GLU A 264 -6.23 -24.11 12.84
CA GLU A 264 -7.12 -24.81 11.91
C GLU A 264 -6.36 -25.40 10.73
N MET A 265 -5.42 -24.65 10.14
CA MET A 265 -4.55 -25.16 9.09
C MET A 265 -3.75 -26.39 9.55
N MET A 266 -3.17 -26.33 10.74
CA MET A 266 -2.41 -27.45 11.30
C MET A 266 -3.30 -28.68 11.51
N ARG A 267 -4.51 -28.51 12.06
CA ARG A 267 -5.49 -29.61 12.25
C ARG A 267 -5.98 -30.23 10.92
N SER A 268 -5.98 -29.45 9.84
CA SER A 268 -6.39 -29.94 8.53
C SER A 268 -5.39 -30.90 7.86
N GLY A 269 -4.20 -31.07 8.44
CA GLY A 269 -3.12 -31.88 7.88
C GLY A 269 -2.38 -31.21 6.71
N TYR A 270 -2.58 -29.90 6.53
CA TYR A 270 -1.99 -29.19 5.39
C TYR A 270 -0.48 -29.05 5.51
N PHE A 271 0.02 -28.92 6.73
CA PHE A 271 1.45 -28.91 7.01
C PHE A 271 2.13 -30.22 6.56
N GLU A 272 1.57 -31.37 6.95
CA GLU A 272 2.08 -32.71 6.61
C GLU A 272 2.06 -32.93 5.09
N LYS A 273 0.99 -32.50 4.42
CA LYS A 273 0.86 -32.54 2.96
C LYS A 273 1.97 -31.74 2.29
N THR A 274 2.24 -30.52 2.76
CA THR A 274 3.29 -29.63 2.23
C THR A 274 4.68 -30.20 2.48
N LEU A 275 4.92 -30.73 3.67
CA LEU A 275 6.19 -31.38 4.01
C LEU A 275 6.47 -32.61 3.14
N ALA A 276 5.44 -33.43 2.90
CA ALA A 276 5.53 -34.59 2.01
C ALA A 276 5.86 -34.19 0.57
N GLU A 277 5.31 -33.10 0.09
CA GLU A 277 5.65 -32.54 -1.23
C GLU A 277 7.11 -32.10 -1.31
N LEU A 278 7.59 -31.33 -0.32
CA LEU A 278 8.98 -30.91 -0.25
C LEU A 278 9.95 -32.09 -0.20
N ARG A 279 9.58 -33.18 0.50
CA ARG A 279 10.33 -34.46 0.49
C ARG A 279 10.37 -35.07 -0.92
N LYS A 280 9.24 -35.12 -1.60
CA LYS A 280 9.16 -35.64 -2.98
C LYS A 280 9.99 -34.82 -3.97
N LEU A 281 10.12 -33.52 -3.75
CA LEU A 281 10.95 -32.63 -4.55
C LEU A 281 12.45 -32.71 -4.18
N GLY A 282 12.83 -33.50 -3.17
CA GLY A 282 14.20 -33.63 -2.69
C GLY A 282 14.73 -32.35 -2.05
N LYS A 283 13.84 -31.51 -1.49
CA LYS A 283 14.19 -30.21 -0.89
C LYS A 283 14.29 -30.23 0.63
N VAL A 284 14.12 -31.39 1.24
CA VAL A 284 14.28 -31.58 2.69
C VAL A 284 15.06 -32.84 2.98
N TYR A 285 15.78 -32.83 4.10
CA TYR A 285 16.55 -33.95 4.62
C TYR A 285 16.43 -34.05 6.15
N ASP A 286 16.66 -35.26 6.68
CA ASP A 286 16.62 -35.51 8.11
C ASP A 286 18.05 -35.41 8.69
N LYS A 287 18.23 -34.62 9.77
CA LYS A 287 19.51 -34.49 10.49
C LYS A 287 19.22 -34.27 11.98
N ASP A 288 19.89 -35.01 12.84
CA ASP A 288 19.81 -34.90 14.30
C ASP A 288 18.38 -34.96 14.86
N GLY A 289 17.53 -35.80 14.26
CA GLY A 289 16.12 -35.96 14.63
C GLY A 289 15.20 -34.84 14.15
N ALA A 290 15.72 -33.85 13.45
CA ALA A 290 14.97 -32.71 12.89
C ALA A 290 14.83 -32.85 11.36
N VAL A 291 13.83 -32.19 10.77
CA VAL A 291 13.66 -32.08 9.31
C VAL A 291 14.13 -30.70 8.87
N TRP A 292 15.06 -30.68 7.94
CA TRP A 292 15.70 -29.47 7.43
C TRP A 292 15.34 -29.23 5.97
N PHE A 293 15.10 -27.98 5.64
CA PHE A 293 15.00 -27.51 4.25
C PHE A 293 16.41 -27.22 3.72
N GLU A 294 16.71 -27.72 2.53
CA GLU A 294 17.98 -27.50 1.86
C GLU A 294 18.10 -26.03 1.43
N ALA A 295 19.08 -25.32 2.01
CA ALA A 295 19.37 -23.95 1.59
C ALA A 295 19.85 -23.92 0.13
N SER A 296 19.42 -22.91 -0.63
CA SER A 296 19.96 -22.72 -1.98
C SER A 296 21.41 -22.24 -1.92
N GLU A 297 22.21 -22.57 -2.96
CA GLU A 297 23.59 -22.09 -3.09
C GLU A 297 23.73 -20.56 -3.07
N ALA A 298 22.62 -19.83 -3.28
CA ALA A 298 22.56 -18.37 -3.25
C ALA A 298 22.57 -17.76 -1.83
N VAL A 299 22.46 -18.61 -0.79
CA VAL A 299 22.46 -18.18 0.62
C VAL A 299 23.69 -18.79 1.30
N ASP A 300 24.48 -17.96 1.97
CA ASP A 300 25.71 -18.37 2.68
C ASP A 300 25.42 -19.20 3.96
N ASP A 301 24.30 -19.92 3.97
CA ASP A 301 23.83 -20.78 5.06
C ASP A 301 23.97 -22.25 4.65
N LYS A 302 25.14 -22.83 4.97
CA LYS A 302 25.52 -24.18 4.55
C LYS A 302 24.70 -25.29 5.22
N GLU A 303 23.98 -25.02 6.29
CA GLU A 303 23.27 -26.04 7.07
C GLU A 303 21.79 -26.18 6.71
N GLY A 304 21.20 -25.20 6.03
CA GLY A 304 19.75 -25.20 5.76
C GLY A 304 18.91 -24.71 6.94
N TRP A 305 17.59 -24.94 6.88
CA TRP A 305 16.63 -24.37 7.83
C TRP A 305 15.69 -25.42 8.39
N VAL A 306 15.47 -25.40 9.72
CA VAL A 306 14.61 -26.35 10.41
C VAL A 306 13.14 -26.12 10.07
N LEU A 307 12.49 -27.14 9.48
CA LEU A 307 11.05 -27.18 9.26
C LEU A 307 10.29 -27.95 10.35
N VAL A 308 10.92 -29.02 10.90
CA VAL A 308 10.40 -29.78 12.03
C VAL A 308 11.54 -29.94 13.04
N ARG A 309 11.30 -29.58 14.27
CA ARG A 309 12.27 -29.67 15.37
C ARG A 309 12.51 -31.14 15.76
N SER A 310 13.58 -31.42 16.49
CA SER A 310 13.92 -32.76 16.97
C SER A 310 12.87 -33.37 17.93
N ASN A 311 12.04 -32.55 18.56
CA ASN A 311 10.90 -33.00 19.38
C ASN A 311 9.64 -33.31 18.54
N GLY A 312 9.71 -33.22 17.20
CA GLY A 312 8.61 -33.48 16.29
C GLY A 312 7.67 -32.27 16.06
N GLU A 313 7.91 -31.14 16.72
CA GLU A 313 7.07 -29.94 16.55
C GLU A 313 7.41 -29.18 15.25
N PRO A 314 6.39 -28.75 14.47
CA PRO A 314 6.57 -27.89 13.31
C PRO A 314 7.26 -26.57 13.67
N GLY A 315 8.34 -26.26 12.95
CA GLY A 315 9.03 -24.97 13.06
C GLY A 315 8.20 -23.84 12.42
N TYR A 316 8.56 -22.60 12.77
CA TYR A 316 7.91 -21.38 12.25
C TYR A 316 7.91 -21.35 10.71
N LEU A 317 9.08 -21.53 10.09
CA LEU A 317 9.23 -21.52 8.62
C LEU A 317 8.36 -22.61 7.95
N GLY A 318 8.30 -23.82 8.53
CA GLY A 318 7.52 -24.90 7.95
C GLY A 318 6.00 -24.60 7.94
N LYS A 319 5.49 -24.03 9.01
CA LYS A 319 4.09 -23.60 9.10
C LYS A 319 3.76 -22.50 8.10
N ASP A 320 4.67 -21.55 7.95
CA ASP A 320 4.50 -20.41 7.04
C ASP A 320 4.54 -20.85 5.57
N ILE A 321 5.44 -21.77 5.21
CA ILE A 321 5.43 -22.39 3.87
C ILE A 321 4.07 -23.07 3.60
N ALA A 322 3.55 -23.86 4.55
CA ALA A 322 2.28 -24.56 4.39
C ALA A 322 1.11 -23.57 4.16
N TYR A 323 1.06 -22.48 4.91
CA TYR A 323 0.07 -21.41 4.77
C TYR A 323 0.11 -20.78 3.36
N HIS A 324 1.30 -20.45 2.86
CA HIS A 324 1.45 -19.84 1.54
C HIS A 324 1.07 -20.82 0.41
N VAL A 325 1.40 -22.09 0.57
CA VAL A 325 1.00 -23.13 -0.39
C VAL A 325 -0.53 -23.30 -0.40
N GLU A 326 -1.17 -23.29 0.77
CA GLU A 326 -2.63 -23.35 0.88
C GLU A 326 -3.29 -22.18 0.15
N SER A 327 -2.85 -20.96 0.41
CA SER A 327 -3.35 -19.75 -0.23
C SER A 327 -3.22 -19.81 -1.76
N LEU A 328 -2.05 -20.14 -2.27
CA LEU A 328 -1.74 -20.06 -3.69
C LEU A 328 -2.29 -21.23 -4.50
N ARG A 329 -2.45 -22.43 -3.90
CA ARG A 329 -2.90 -23.64 -4.61
C ARG A 329 -4.35 -24.00 -4.35
N ASP A 330 -4.77 -24.09 -3.08
CA ASP A 330 -6.10 -24.57 -2.73
C ASP A 330 -7.12 -23.41 -2.79
N ARG A 331 -6.79 -22.24 -2.25
CA ARG A 331 -7.62 -21.02 -2.38
C ARG A 331 -7.44 -20.33 -3.75
N LYS A 332 -6.41 -20.73 -4.52
CA LYS A 332 -6.18 -20.34 -5.92
C LYS A 332 -6.05 -18.82 -6.13
N PHE A 333 -5.30 -18.16 -5.28
CA PHE A 333 -4.92 -16.78 -5.54
C PHE A 333 -3.89 -16.73 -6.68
N ASP A 334 -4.06 -15.77 -7.59
CA ASP A 334 -3.11 -15.50 -8.65
C ASP A 334 -1.82 -14.87 -8.10
N LYS A 335 -1.95 -14.09 -7.01
CA LYS A 335 -0.82 -13.51 -6.28
C LYS A 335 -1.17 -13.31 -4.81
N LYS A 336 -0.22 -13.62 -3.94
CA LYS A 336 -0.21 -13.28 -2.52
C LYS A 336 0.85 -12.22 -2.27
N ILE A 337 0.47 -11.18 -1.53
CA ILE A 337 1.34 -10.07 -1.17
C ILE A 337 1.28 -9.90 0.35
N ASP A 338 2.43 -10.01 0.99
CA ASP A 338 2.55 -9.85 2.43
C ASP A 338 3.21 -8.50 2.78
N ILE A 339 2.69 -7.85 3.81
CA ILE A 339 3.23 -6.58 4.32
C ILE A 339 3.92 -6.86 5.65
N TRP A 340 5.24 -7.02 5.62
CA TRP A 340 6.04 -7.45 6.77
C TRP A 340 6.93 -6.34 7.33
N GLY A 341 7.17 -6.38 8.64
CA GLY A 341 8.17 -5.52 9.28
C GLY A 341 9.60 -5.89 8.85
N SER A 342 10.49 -4.92 8.79
CA SER A 342 11.88 -5.10 8.31
C SER A 342 12.73 -6.07 9.14
N ASN A 343 12.30 -6.41 10.37
CA ASN A 343 12.94 -7.44 11.20
C ASN A 343 12.80 -8.87 10.62
N THR A 344 11.91 -9.08 9.65
CA THR A 344 11.67 -10.38 9.01
C THR A 344 12.49 -10.57 7.71
N HIS A 345 13.48 -9.72 7.46
CA HIS A 345 14.27 -9.76 6.22
C HIS A 345 14.90 -11.14 5.96
N TYR A 346 15.45 -11.78 7.00
CA TYR A 346 16.03 -13.13 6.88
C TYR A 346 14.95 -14.17 6.54
N HIS A 347 13.79 -14.08 7.17
CA HIS A 347 12.65 -14.95 6.88
C HIS A 347 12.16 -14.81 5.43
N LEU A 348 12.18 -13.60 4.86
CA LEU A 348 11.87 -13.39 3.45
C LEU A 348 12.80 -14.19 2.53
N ILE A 349 14.11 -14.26 2.83
CA ILE A 349 15.07 -15.05 2.05
C ILE A 349 14.67 -16.53 2.09
N GLN A 350 14.33 -17.05 3.27
CA GLN A 350 13.90 -18.43 3.46
C GLN A 350 12.61 -18.73 2.69
N MET A 351 11.61 -17.85 2.79
CA MET A 351 10.34 -18.02 2.09
C MET A 351 10.49 -17.95 0.57
N ARG A 352 11.30 -17.04 0.04
CA ARG A 352 11.57 -16.97 -1.41
C ARG A 352 12.19 -18.26 -1.93
N ALA A 353 13.16 -18.84 -1.20
CA ALA A 353 13.77 -20.11 -1.56
C ALA A 353 12.74 -21.26 -1.56
N ALA A 354 11.88 -21.32 -0.55
CA ALA A 354 10.81 -22.32 -0.47
C ALA A 354 9.77 -22.16 -1.61
N MET A 355 9.33 -20.93 -1.87
CA MET A 355 8.40 -20.64 -2.96
C MET A 355 9.02 -20.97 -4.33
N GLN A 356 10.32 -20.70 -4.51
CA GLN A 356 11.04 -21.08 -5.74
C GLN A 356 11.08 -22.61 -5.91
N ALA A 357 11.40 -23.36 -4.84
CA ALA A 357 11.42 -24.80 -4.88
C ALA A 357 10.06 -25.43 -5.21
N LEU A 358 8.98 -24.78 -4.79
CA LEU A 358 7.58 -25.16 -5.04
C LEU A 358 7.01 -24.64 -6.38
N GLY A 359 7.77 -23.85 -7.14
CA GLY A 359 7.31 -23.24 -8.40
C GLY A 359 6.25 -22.16 -8.21
N LEU A 360 6.27 -21.45 -7.07
CA LEU A 360 5.30 -20.43 -6.68
C LEU A 360 5.88 -19.02 -6.52
N LEU A 361 7.18 -18.84 -6.82
CA LEU A 361 7.87 -17.57 -6.57
C LEU A 361 7.27 -16.39 -7.33
N ASP A 362 6.79 -16.60 -8.55
CA ASP A 362 6.12 -15.59 -9.37
C ASP A 362 4.79 -15.10 -8.79
N LYS A 363 4.18 -15.91 -7.93
CA LYS A 363 2.92 -15.62 -7.25
C LYS A 363 3.07 -15.05 -5.84
N PHE A 364 4.30 -15.02 -5.31
CA PHE A 364 4.61 -14.56 -3.96
C PHE A 364 5.37 -13.25 -3.99
N GLU A 365 4.94 -12.27 -3.19
CA GLU A 365 5.60 -10.98 -3.06
C GLU A 365 5.54 -10.48 -1.62
N VAL A 366 6.55 -9.73 -1.21
CA VAL A 366 6.62 -9.14 0.14
C VAL A 366 7.00 -7.68 0.04
N VAL A 367 6.24 -6.82 0.72
CA VAL A 367 6.58 -5.42 0.95
C VAL A 367 7.11 -5.30 2.37
N LEU A 368 8.41 -5.05 2.51
CA LEU A 368 9.02 -4.80 3.81
C LEU A 368 8.86 -3.34 4.22
N TYR A 369 8.39 -3.11 5.46
CA TYR A 369 8.29 -1.75 5.99
C TYR A 369 9.17 -1.52 7.21
N GLN A 370 9.70 -0.29 7.32
CA GLN A 370 10.48 0.16 8.47
C GLN A 370 9.56 0.65 9.60
N TYR A 371 10.06 0.54 10.82
CA TYR A 371 9.35 0.95 12.02
C TYR A 371 9.05 2.45 12.05
N VAL A 372 7.98 2.79 12.79
CA VAL A 372 7.61 4.17 13.11
C VAL A 372 8.30 4.60 14.39
N ARG A 373 8.87 5.79 14.37
CA ARG A 373 9.36 6.49 15.56
C ARG A 373 8.37 7.61 15.88
N PHE A 374 8.09 7.81 17.14
CA PHE A 374 7.18 8.87 17.59
C PHE A 374 7.99 10.05 18.13
N LEU A 375 7.65 11.23 17.63
CA LEU A 375 8.14 12.50 18.13
C LEU A 375 7.09 13.11 19.08
N HIS A 376 7.53 13.65 20.19
CA HIS A 376 6.75 14.45 21.11
C HIS A 376 7.61 15.63 21.55
N GLU A 377 7.12 16.84 21.36
CA GLU A 377 7.89 18.08 21.56
C GLU A 377 9.24 18.08 20.79
N GLY A 378 9.25 17.53 19.57
CA GLY A 378 10.46 17.40 18.76
C GLY A 378 11.49 16.38 19.25
N VAL A 379 11.21 15.66 20.35
CA VAL A 379 12.11 14.66 20.95
C VAL A 379 11.61 13.25 20.66
N LEU A 380 12.53 12.37 20.24
CA LEU A 380 12.24 10.96 20.04
C LEU A 380 11.80 10.30 21.36
N LYS A 381 10.54 9.90 21.47
CA LYS A 381 10.10 9.00 22.53
C LYS A 381 10.61 7.59 22.24
N ARG A 382 11.64 7.15 22.94
CA ARG A 382 12.08 5.75 22.91
C ARG A 382 11.05 4.88 23.61
N MET A 383 10.37 4.04 22.86
CA MET A 383 9.58 2.95 23.41
C MET A 383 10.52 1.91 24.01
N GLN A 384 10.55 1.77 25.32
CA GLN A 384 11.38 0.78 26.00
C GLN A 384 10.54 -0.46 26.33
N ARG A 385 10.88 -1.61 25.75
CA ARG A 385 10.27 -2.91 26.08
C ARG A 385 10.35 -3.26 27.58
N ARG A 386 11.36 -2.73 28.29
CA ARG A 386 11.61 -3.04 29.71
C ARG A 386 10.74 -2.29 30.72
N THR A 387 10.01 -1.25 30.31
CA THR A 387 9.20 -0.42 31.24
C THR A 387 7.69 -0.57 31.06
N ASN A 388 7.21 -1.55 30.27
CA ASN A 388 5.78 -1.75 29.93
C ASN A 388 5.08 -0.52 29.30
N GLN A 389 5.82 0.45 28.78
CA GLN A 389 5.28 1.63 28.11
C GLN A 389 5.31 1.43 26.58
N PHE A 390 4.40 0.58 26.09
CA PHE A 390 4.09 0.52 24.67
C PHE A 390 3.01 1.55 24.37
N LEU A 391 3.25 2.40 23.37
CA LEU A 391 2.19 3.23 22.83
C LEU A 391 1.26 2.31 22.03
N LEU A 392 -0.01 2.23 22.47
CA LEU A 392 -1.01 1.43 21.78
C LEU A 392 -1.50 2.15 20.53
N LEU A 393 -1.77 1.40 19.47
CA LEU A 393 -2.33 1.98 18.24
C LEU A 393 -3.65 2.71 18.51
N LYS A 394 -4.49 2.17 19.41
CA LYS A 394 -5.73 2.81 19.85
C LYS A 394 -5.49 4.23 20.38
N GLU A 395 -4.48 4.41 21.23
CA GLU A 395 -4.16 5.71 21.84
C GLU A 395 -3.77 6.75 20.80
N VAL A 396 -3.01 6.35 19.77
CA VAL A 396 -2.68 7.24 18.66
C VAL A 396 -3.93 7.63 17.87
N ILE A 397 -4.79 6.67 17.54
CA ILE A 397 -6.02 6.97 16.79
C ILE A 397 -6.94 7.90 17.59
N GLU A 398 -7.06 7.68 18.89
CA GLU A 398 -7.87 8.54 19.78
C GLU A 398 -7.28 9.96 19.90
N ALA A 399 -5.96 10.10 19.88
CA ALA A 399 -5.28 11.39 19.98
C ALA A 399 -5.34 12.23 18.70
N VAL A 400 -5.08 11.62 17.53
CA VAL A 400 -4.92 12.38 16.27
C VAL A 400 -6.04 12.11 15.24
N GLY A 401 -6.90 11.14 15.50
CA GLY A 401 -7.98 10.72 14.61
C GLY A 401 -7.52 9.78 13.48
N LYS A 402 -8.50 9.13 12.84
CA LYS A 402 -8.30 8.14 11.77
C LYS A 402 -7.51 8.73 10.60
N ASP A 403 -7.96 9.86 10.07
CA ASP A 403 -7.42 10.43 8.83
C ASP A 403 -5.96 10.84 8.96
N ALA A 404 -5.60 11.51 10.07
CA ALA A 404 -4.22 11.88 10.33
C ALA A 404 -3.35 10.63 10.56
N THR A 405 -3.82 9.64 11.34
CA THR A 405 -3.09 8.39 11.55
C THR A 405 -2.78 7.70 10.23
N ARG A 406 -3.77 7.51 9.34
CA ARG A 406 -3.57 6.87 8.04
C ARG A 406 -2.61 7.67 7.17
N TYR A 407 -2.82 8.97 7.02
CA TYR A 407 -2.02 9.81 6.14
C TYR A 407 -0.54 9.84 6.56
N PHE A 408 -0.26 10.05 7.85
CA PHE A 408 1.10 10.11 8.36
C PHE A 408 1.83 8.78 8.23
N PHE A 409 1.16 7.63 8.43
CA PHE A 409 1.79 6.31 8.21
C PHE A 409 2.16 6.04 6.75
N LEU A 410 1.52 6.74 5.81
CA LEU A 410 1.69 6.57 4.38
C LEU A 410 2.59 7.64 3.71
N GLN A 411 3.03 8.68 4.44
CA GLN A 411 3.73 9.82 3.83
C GLN A 411 5.15 9.52 3.32
N SER A 412 5.71 8.37 3.69
CA SER A 412 7.04 7.92 3.26
C SER A 412 6.97 6.53 2.66
N SER A 413 7.91 6.19 1.77
CA SER A 413 8.03 4.84 1.23
C SER A 413 8.20 3.80 2.34
N ALA A 414 7.73 2.58 2.11
CA ALA A 414 7.71 1.53 3.13
C ALA A 414 9.12 1.25 3.69
N ASP A 415 10.14 1.23 2.84
CA ASP A 415 11.55 0.97 3.16
C ASP A 415 12.24 2.08 3.96
N ARG A 416 11.62 3.25 4.08
CA ARG A 416 12.15 4.36 4.89
C ARG A 416 11.57 4.37 6.29
N GLN A 417 12.43 4.68 7.26
CA GLN A 417 12.00 4.96 8.63
C GLN A 417 11.07 6.17 8.64
N LEU A 418 10.00 6.08 9.43
CA LEU A 418 8.99 7.12 9.53
C LEU A 418 9.04 7.77 10.91
N ASP A 419 9.15 9.09 10.93
CA ASP A 419 8.97 9.90 12.12
C ASP A 419 7.54 10.42 12.17
N PHE A 420 6.78 10.01 13.17
CA PHE A 420 5.41 10.44 13.38
C PHE A 420 5.38 11.55 14.43
N ASP A 421 5.10 12.75 13.98
CA ASP A 421 4.97 13.94 14.84
C ASP A 421 3.51 14.07 15.30
N LEU A 422 3.29 13.82 16.61
CA LEU A 422 1.96 13.85 17.21
C LEU A 422 1.39 15.27 17.26
N GLU A 423 2.22 16.29 17.55
CA GLU A 423 1.80 17.69 17.61
C GLU A 423 1.38 18.20 16.24
N LEU A 424 2.17 17.88 15.21
CA LEU A 424 1.84 18.24 13.83
C LEU A 424 0.55 17.57 13.37
N ALA A 425 0.34 16.30 13.76
CA ALA A 425 -0.82 15.52 13.32
C ALA A 425 -2.18 16.05 13.82
N VAL A 426 -2.20 16.78 14.94
CA VAL A 426 -3.43 17.40 15.49
C VAL A 426 -3.64 18.86 15.05
N GLN A 427 -2.65 19.48 14.40
CA GLN A 427 -2.76 20.88 14.00
C GLN A 427 -3.77 21.09 12.87
N GLN A 428 -4.60 22.12 13.01
CA GLN A 428 -5.50 22.60 11.97
C GLN A 428 -4.86 23.76 11.20
N SER A 429 -3.72 23.49 10.55
CA SER A 429 -2.91 24.47 9.84
C SER A 429 -2.39 23.91 8.52
N ASN A 430 -1.89 24.82 7.66
CA ASN A 430 -1.28 24.42 6.38
C ASN A 430 0.01 23.59 6.54
N GLU A 431 0.58 23.53 7.73
CA GLU A 431 1.76 22.72 8.04
C GLU A 431 1.39 21.24 8.18
N ASN A 432 0.16 20.92 8.62
CA ASN A 432 -0.36 19.58 8.66
C ASN A 432 -0.79 19.13 7.25
N PRO A 433 -0.10 18.15 6.63
CA PRO A 433 -0.32 17.80 5.24
C PRO A 433 -1.73 17.22 4.99
N VAL A 434 -2.31 16.49 5.94
CA VAL A 434 -3.67 15.96 5.76
C VAL A 434 -4.70 17.08 5.82
N TYR A 435 -4.56 18.01 6.77
CA TYR A 435 -5.42 19.19 6.85
C TYR A 435 -5.33 20.03 5.57
N TYR A 436 -4.12 20.27 5.06
CA TYR A 436 -3.88 21.03 3.84
C TYR A 436 -4.59 20.44 2.62
N VAL A 437 -4.52 19.14 2.45
CA VAL A 437 -5.19 18.43 1.32
C VAL A 437 -6.70 18.45 1.49
N GLN A 438 -7.22 18.17 2.69
CA GLN A 438 -8.66 18.21 2.98
C GLN A 438 -9.22 19.62 2.81
N TYR A 439 -8.47 20.64 3.22
CA TYR A 439 -8.84 22.04 3.04
C TYR A 439 -8.94 22.43 1.55
N ALA A 440 -8.05 21.90 0.68
CA ALA A 440 -8.18 22.11 -0.76
C ALA A 440 -9.52 21.57 -1.29
N HIS A 441 -9.90 20.36 -0.88
CA HIS A 441 -11.19 19.77 -1.27
C HIS A 441 -12.38 20.57 -0.75
N ALA A 442 -12.38 20.96 0.52
CA ALA A 442 -13.45 21.77 1.13
C ALA A 442 -13.56 23.17 0.48
N ARG A 443 -12.42 23.78 0.13
CA ARG A 443 -12.38 25.07 -0.58
C ARG A 443 -13.02 24.96 -1.97
N ILE A 444 -12.73 23.91 -2.74
CA ILE A 444 -13.38 23.68 -4.03
C ILE A 444 -14.89 23.53 -3.85
N ALA A 445 -15.33 22.74 -2.87
CA ALA A 445 -16.75 22.60 -2.57
C ALA A 445 -17.41 23.94 -2.23
N SER A 446 -16.70 24.82 -1.49
CA SER A 446 -17.18 26.18 -1.19
C SER A 446 -17.28 27.05 -2.45
N ILE A 447 -16.28 27.02 -3.34
CA ILE A 447 -16.30 27.76 -4.61
C ILE A 447 -17.53 27.36 -5.45
N LEU A 448 -17.79 26.06 -5.56
CA LEU A 448 -18.92 25.54 -6.33
C LEU A 448 -20.28 25.98 -5.74
N ARG A 449 -20.42 26.01 -4.41
CA ARG A 449 -21.62 26.53 -3.73
C ARG A 449 -21.80 28.01 -3.97
N THR A 450 -20.77 28.82 -3.78
CA THR A 450 -20.81 30.26 -4.00
C THR A 450 -21.16 30.62 -5.46
N ALA A 451 -20.61 29.86 -6.41
CA ALA A 451 -20.98 30.03 -7.83
C ALA A 451 -22.47 29.75 -8.09
N ALA A 452 -22.99 28.66 -7.50
CA ALA A 452 -24.41 28.30 -7.63
C ALA A 452 -25.34 29.36 -7.02
N GLU A 453 -25.00 29.93 -5.86
CA GLU A 453 -25.70 31.02 -5.20
C GLU A 453 -25.77 32.29 -6.10
N ARG A 454 -24.75 32.49 -6.94
CA ARG A 454 -24.72 33.58 -7.94
C ARG A 454 -25.34 33.20 -9.30
N GLY A 455 -25.96 32.03 -9.39
CA GLY A 455 -26.57 31.54 -10.64
C GLY A 455 -25.57 31.09 -11.70
N ILE A 456 -24.27 30.93 -11.34
CA ILE A 456 -23.23 30.47 -12.25
C ILE A 456 -22.93 29.00 -11.95
N ASN A 457 -23.04 28.13 -12.97
CA ASN A 457 -22.72 26.72 -12.86
C ASN A 457 -21.87 26.26 -14.05
N ALA A 458 -21.23 25.10 -13.94
CA ALA A 458 -20.35 24.56 -14.98
C ALA A 458 -21.10 23.87 -16.15
N ALA A 459 -22.47 23.91 -16.19
CA ALA A 459 -23.20 23.29 -17.27
C ALA A 459 -22.94 24.04 -18.60
N GLY A 460 -22.68 23.29 -19.68
CA GLY A 460 -22.34 23.84 -20.97
C GLY A 460 -21.06 24.66 -21.01
N ALA A 461 -20.11 24.40 -20.07
CA ALA A 461 -18.82 25.07 -20.05
C ALA A 461 -18.03 24.77 -21.34
N ASP A 462 -17.55 25.81 -21.99
CA ASP A 462 -16.58 25.71 -23.09
C ASP A 462 -15.15 25.64 -22.49
N THR A 463 -14.62 24.43 -22.35
CA THR A 463 -13.29 24.23 -21.79
C THR A 463 -12.16 24.73 -22.69
N SER A 464 -12.41 25.06 -23.98
CA SER A 464 -11.41 25.65 -24.86
C SER A 464 -10.95 27.04 -24.41
N LEU A 465 -11.69 27.67 -23.49
CA LEU A 465 -11.31 28.93 -22.84
C LEU A 465 -10.23 28.77 -21.76
N LEU A 466 -9.84 27.55 -21.40
CA LEU A 466 -8.74 27.23 -20.49
C LEU A 466 -7.41 27.29 -21.27
N ILE A 467 -6.81 28.44 -21.33
CA ILE A 467 -5.58 28.72 -22.11
C ILE A 467 -4.43 29.23 -21.25
N GLU A 468 -4.70 29.59 -20.00
CA GLU A 468 -3.65 30.08 -19.10
C GLU A 468 -2.77 28.92 -18.64
N LYS A 469 -1.47 29.20 -18.50
CA LYS A 469 -0.49 28.17 -18.07
C LYS A 469 -0.91 27.46 -16.77
N GLY A 470 -1.37 28.20 -15.77
CA GLY A 470 -1.81 27.63 -14.49
C GLY A 470 -3.04 26.72 -14.61
N GLU A 471 -3.94 27.02 -15.57
CA GLU A 471 -5.11 26.17 -15.87
C GLU A 471 -4.65 24.84 -16.49
N LEU A 472 -3.79 24.89 -17.51
CA LEU A 472 -3.31 23.72 -18.22
C LEU A 472 -2.37 22.87 -17.36
N ASP A 473 -1.58 23.47 -16.47
CA ASP A 473 -0.71 22.74 -15.53
C ASP A 473 -1.55 21.92 -14.51
N LEU A 474 -2.68 22.47 -14.04
CA LEU A 474 -3.62 21.69 -13.23
C LEU A 474 -4.18 20.49 -14.01
N VAL A 475 -4.56 20.66 -15.29
CA VAL A 475 -5.04 19.55 -16.12
C VAL A 475 -3.95 18.47 -16.26
N ARG A 476 -2.70 18.86 -16.52
CA ARG A 476 -1.56 17.94 -16.62
C ARG A 476 -1.39 17.13 -15.34
N LEU A 477 -1.52 17.78 -14.19
CA LEU A 477 -1.37 17.14 -12.89
C LEU A 477 -2.54 16.19 -12.60
N VAL A 478 -3.79 16.57 -12.91
CA VAL A 478 -4.95 15.68 -12.77
C VAL A 478 -4.79 14.44 -13.66
N LEU A 479 -4.35 14.59 -14.90
CA LEU A 479 -4.12 13.48 -15.84
C LEU A 479 -2.99 12.53 -15.44
N ARG A 480 -2.17 12.87 -14.46
CA ARG A 480 -1.16 11.98 -13.88
C ARG A 480 -1.79 10.87 -13.00
N PHE A 481 -2.99 11.08 -12.44
CA PHE A 481 -3.60 10.17 -11.49
C PHE A 481 -3.79 8.72 -12.01
N PRO A 482 -4.29 8.46 -13.24
CA PRO A 482 -4.39 7.10 -13.75
C PRO A 482 -3.04 6.37 -13.87
N GLU A 483 -1.99 7.09 -14.25
CA GLU A 483 -0.62 6.56 -14.36
C GLU A 483 -0.04 6.25 -12.98
N LEU A 484 -0.28 7.13 -12.01
CA LEU A 484 0.10 6.90 -10.61
C LEU A 484 -0.52 5.63 -10.04
N VAL A 485 -1.81 5.40 -10.28
CA VAL A 485 -2.50 4.16 -9.85
C VAL A 485 -1.86 2.94 -10.50
N ASP A 486 -1.50 3.03 -11.78
CA ASP A 486 -0.84 1.95 -12.49
C ASP A 486 0.57 1.67 -11.97
N ASP A 487 1.35 2.71 -11.64
CA ASP A 487 2.68 2.59 -11.05
C ASP A 487 2.62 1.92 -9.66
N ILE A 488 1.66 2.33 -8.83
CA ILE A 488 1.46 1.72 -7.49
C ILE A 488 1.06 0.26 -7.64
N ARG A 489 0.16 -0.09 -8.57
CA ARG A 489 -0.22 -1.48 -8.87
C ARG A 489 0.99 -2.36 -9.23
N GLN A 490 1.99 -1.78 -9.90
CA GLN A 490 3.18 -2.52 -10.36
C GLN A 490 4.27 -2.60 -9.29
N HIS A 491 4.46 -1.52 -8.51
CA HIS A 491 5.63 -1.34 -7.63
C HIS A 491 5.28 -1.23 -6.14
N TYR A 492 3.99 -1.27 -5.79
CA TYR A 492 3.45 -1.25 -4.41
C TYR A 492 3.80 0.01 -3.60
N GLY A 493 4.24 1.07 -4.27
CA GLY A 493 4.66 2.34 -3.65
C GLY A 493 3.49 3.24 -3.25
N VAL A 494 2.63 2.83 -2.34
CA VAL A 494 1.37 3.52 -1.96
C VAL A 494 1.58 4.94 -1.41
N HIS A 495 2.76 5.26 -0.87
CA HIS A 495 3.12 6.61 -0.40
C HIS A 495 3.03 7.68 -1.50
N GLN A 496 3.14 7.28 -2.76
CA GLN A 496 3.01 8.21 -3.89
C GLN A 496 1.63 8.87 -3.95
N LEU A 497 0.58 8.25 -3.38
CA LEU A 497 -0.74 8.88 -3.27
C LEU A 497 -0.74 10.10 -2.35
N THR A 498 -0.01 10.04 -1.22
CA THR A 498 0.09 11.20 -0.30
C THR A 498 0.89 12.34 -0.93
N THR A 499 1.99 12.03 -1.62
CA THR A 499 2.78 13.01 -2.37
C THR A 499 1.93 13.68 -3.46
N TYR A 500 1.23 12.88 -4.26
CA TYR A 500 0.35 13.39 -5.30
C TYR A 500 -0.79 14.26 -4.75
N ALA A 501 -1.42 13.86 -3.65
CA ALA A 501 -2.47 14.64 -3.02
C ALA A 501 -1.97 16.02 -2.58
N LEU A 502 -0.77 16.07 -2.01
CA LEU A 502 -0.14 17.31 -1.56
C LEU A 502 0.25 18.22 -2.74
N GLU A 503 0.84 17.66 -3.79
CA GLU A 503 1.17 18.36 -5.02
C GLU A 503 -0.08 18.96 -5.67
N LEU A 504 -1.16 18.18 -5.80
CA LEU A 504 -2.41 18.63 -6.41
C LEU A 504 -3.09 19.72 -5.58
N ALA A 505 -3.10 19.58 -4.25
CA ALA A 505 -3.61 20.60 -3.35
C ALA A 505 -2.82 21.91 -3.45
N GLY A 506 -1.48 21.82 -3.47
CA GLY A 506 -0.60 22.99 -3.62
C GLY A 506 -0.79 23.70 -4.96
N ALA A 507 -0.86 22.94 -6.05
CA ALA A 507 -1.12 23.49 -7.39
C ALA A 507 -2.49 24.16 -7.47
N PHE A 508 -3.53 23.57 -6.88
CA PHE A 508 -4.86 24.19 -6.79
C PHE A 508 -4.85 25.47 -5.97
N HIS A 509 -4.18 25.51 -4.83
CA HIS A 509 -4.09 26.73 -4.02
C HIS A 509 -3.35 27.86 -4.76
N GLY A 510 -2.26 27.54 -5.47
CA GLY A 510 -1.57 28.48 -6.37
C GLY A 510 -2.50 29.03 -7.45
N PHE A 511 -3.16 28.16 -8.17
CA PHE A 511 -4.12 28.53 -9.20
C PHE A 511 -5.23 29.45 -8.63
N TYR A 512 -5.85 29.07 -7.51
CA TYR A 512 -6.92 29.84 -6.90
C TYR A 512 -6.48 31.24 -6.41
N ARG A 513 -5.23 31.38 -5.97
CA ARG A 513 -4.66 32.69 -5.60
C ARG A 513 -4.49 33.60 -6.81
N ASP A 514 -4.03 33.04 -7.92
CA ASP A 514 -3.60 33.83 -9.09
C ASP A 514 -4.73 34.03 -10.11
N HIS A 515 -5.82 33.22 -10.03
CA HIS A 515 -6.93 33.23 -10.98
C HIS A 515 -8.29 33.33 -10.29
N ARG A 516 -9.09 34.32 -10.68
CA ARG A 516 -10.47 34.44 -10.20
C ARG A 516 -11.34 33.38 -10.85
N VAL A 517 -11.82 32.40 -10.07
CA VAL A 517 -12.64 31.27 -10.58
C VAL A 517 -14.06 31.71 -10.92
N VAL A 518 -14.66 32.57 -10.07
CA VAL A 518 -16.03 33.08 -10.26
C VAL A 518 -15.98 34.58 -10.52
N ASP A 519 -16.22 34.99 -11.73
CA ASP A 519 -16.31 36.38 -12.19
C ASP A 519 -17.60 36.61 -12.95
N GLU A 520 -18.46 37.46 -12.41
CA GLU A 520 -19.75 37.82 -13.03
C GLU A 520 -19.57 38.63 -14.33
N ALA A 521 -18.40 39.27 -14.49
CA ALA A 521 -18.07 40.01 -15.71
C ALA A 521 -17.64 39.09 -16.87
N ASP A 522 -17.14 37.88 -16.58
CA ASP A 522 -16.77 36.88 -17.58
C ASP A 522 -17.36 35.50 -17.18
N VAL A 523 -18.65 35.34 -17.40
CA VAL A 523 -19.39 34.12 -17.06
C VAL A 523 -18.91 32.92 -17.87
N ALA A 524 -18.48 33.10 -19.12
CA ALA A 524 -18.02 32.02 -19.97
C ALA A 524 -16.74 31.39 -19.42
N ARG A 525 -15.75 32.22 -19.08
CA ARG A 525 -14.49 31.75 -18.46
C ARG A 525 -14.73 31.21 -17.06
N SER A 526 -15.64 31.82 -16.28
CA SER A 526 -16.05 31.30 -14.96
C SER A 526 -16.58 29.87 -15.06
N LYS A 527 -17.45 29.58 -16.04
CA LYS A 527 -17.96 28.22 -16.30
C LYS A 527 -16.83 27.24 -16.62
N ALA A 528 -15.87 27.63 -17.48
CA ALA A 528 -14.71 26.80 -17.81
C ALA A 528 -13.85 26.51 -16.57
N ARG A 529 -13.53 27.52 -15.76
CA ARG A 529 -12.78 27.38 -14.51
C ARG A 529 -13.52 26.58 -13.44
N LEU A 530 -14.85 26.71 -13.35
CA LEU A 530 -15.66 25.86 -12.47
C LEU A 530 -15.58 24.40 -12.91
N ARG A 531 -15.57 24.12 -14.22
CA ARG A 531 -15.40 22.75 -14.72
C ARG A 531 -14.00 22.22 -14.38
N LEU A 532 -12.96 23.04 -14.49
CA LEU A 532 -11.58 22.67 -14.10
C LEU A 532 -11.49 22.33 -12.60
N VAL A 533 -12.03 23.16 -11.71
CA VAL A 533 -11.97 22.86 -10.26
C VAL A 533 -12.82 21.64 -9.90
N GLN A 534 -13.89 21.32 -10.65
CA GLN A 534 -14.60 20.04 -10.51
C GLN A 534 -13.70 18.86 -10.87
N ALA A 535 -12.89 18.96 -11.94
CA ALA A 535 -11.94 17.90 -12.31
C ALA A 535 -10.86 17.69 -11.21
N VAL A 536 -10.36 18.79 -10.64
CA VAL A 536 -9.43 18.73 -9.48
C VAL A 536 -10.11 18.06 -8.28
N GLN A 537 -11.37 18.41 -7.99
CA GLN A 537 -12.14 17.80 -6.90
C GLN A 537 -12.29 16.29 -7.10
N VAL A 538 -12.57 15.84 -8.32
CA VAL A 538 -12.67 14.42 -8.66
C VAL A 538 -11.36 13.71 -8.33
N ALA A 539 -10.22 14.25 -8.77
CA ALA A 539 -8.91 13.64 -8.52
C ALA A 539 -8.55 13.62 -7.03
N LEU A 540 -8.74 14.72 -6.29
CA LEU A 540 -8.52 14.78 -4.85
C LEU A 540 -9.40 13.78 -4.09
N ARG A 541 -10.70 13.72 -4.41
CA ARG A 541 -11.64 12.79 -3.77
C ARG A 541 -11.27 11.33 -4.04
N ARG A 542 -10.81 11.00 -5.27
CA ARG A 542 -10.34 9.64 -5.59
C ARG A 542 -9.06 9.30 -4.83
N THR A 543 -8.10 10.21 -4.79
CA THR A 543 -6.84 10.01 -4.06
C THR A 543 -7.09 9.80 -2.56
N LEU A 544 -7.87 10.69 -1.94
CA LEU A 544 -8.23 10.56 -0.53
C LEU A 544 -9.02 9.28 -0.26
N GLY A 545 -9.93 8.91 -1.16
CA GLY A 545 -10.69 7.65 -1.05
C GLY A 545 -9.80 6.42 -1.09
N LEU A 546 -8.80 6.36 -1.98
CA LEU A 546 -7.82 5.26 -2.01
C LEU A 546 -6.98 5.22 -0.73
N LEU A 547 -6.60 6.38 -0.18
CA LEU A 547 -5.89 6.48 1.10
C LEU A 547 -6.76 6.07 2.31
N GLY A 548 -8.08 5.93 2.14
CA GLY A 548 -9.04 5.73 3.22
C GLY A 548 -9.17 6.95 4.15
N VAL A 549 -8.87 8.14 3.60
CA VAL A 549 -8.97 9.44 4.26
C VAL A 549 -10.22 10.18 3.76
N SER A 550 -10.90 10.88 4.64
CA SER A 550 -12.12 11.60 4.30
C SER A 550 -11.85 12.79 3.37
N ALA A 551 -12.82 13.11 2.51
CA ALA A 551 -12.81 14.28 1.64
C ALA A 551 -13.95 15.23 2.06
N PRO A 552 -13.75 16.06 3.12
CA PRO A 552 -14.81 16.89 3.67
C PRO A 552 -15.20 18.02 2.69
N GLU A 553 -16.46 18.38 2.69
CA GLU A 553 -16.97 19.51 1.89
C GLU A 553 -17.01 20.82 2.69
N ARG A 554 -16.76 20.75 3.99
CA ARG A 554 -16.66 21.89 4.93
C ARG A 554 -15.59 21.61 5.97
N MET A 555 -14.82 22.59 6.28
CA MET A 555 -13.82 22.62 7.36
C MET A 555 -13.89 23.95 8.08
#